data_a31628bb08e9c33083c3047ea27514c6
#
_entry.id   a31628bb08e9c33083c3047ea27514c6
#
_cell.length_a   1.000
_cell.length_b   1.000
_cell.length_c   1.000
_cell.angle_alpha   90.00
_cell.angle_beta   90.00
_cell.angle_gamma   90.00
#
_symmetry.space_group_name_H-M   'P 1'
#
loop_
_entity.id
_entity.type
_entity.pdbx_description
1 polymer ?
#
loop_
_entity_poly.entity_id
_entity_poly.type
_entity_poly.pdbx_seq_one_letter_code
_entity_poly.pdbx_strand_id
1 'polypeptide(L)'
;MSAEKLLHLDGQYDCVPLTKDSISLCVVQSRIRAVDVKRRDASVKENLDHLLELIDAANGWLGPKDIVFFHEFPITGFDARWRREDLLKVAIEIPGPETEAIAARAKRYGCHVVFGSYARDPAWPNHVLSITTIIGPQGDVVGR
;
A
#
# COMPACT_ATOMS: atom_id res chain seq x y z
N MET A 1 10.41 -13.82 -10.31
CA MET A 1 9.86 -15.16 -9.97
C MET A 1 8.50 -14.91 -9.35
N SER A 2 7.43 -15.59 -9.80
CA SER A 2 6.11 -15.42 -9.19
C SER A 2 6.08 -16.10 -7.81
N ALA A 3 5.31 -15.52 -6.88
CA ALA A 3 5.16 -16.06 -5.51
C ALA A 3 4.70 -17.54 -5.49
N GLU A 4 3.99 -17.99 -6.53
CA GLU A 4 3.52 -19.38 -6.67
C GLU A 4 4.64 -20.42 -6.78
N LYS A 5 5.87 -20.02 -7.16
CA LYS A 5 7.01 -20.95 -7.28
C LYS A 5 7.79 -21.13 -5.97
N LEU A 6 7.47 -20.36 -4.93
CA LEU A 6 8.18 -20.41 -3.65
C LEU A 6 7.48 -21.26 -2.59
N LEU A 7 6.21 -21.58 -2.80
CA LEU A 7 5.40 -22.36 -1.84
C LEU A 7 5.20 -23.79 -2.39
N HIS A 8 5.60 -24.78 -1.62
CA HIS A 8 5.38 -26.20 -1.90
C HIS A 8 4.04 -26.68 -1.27
N LEU A 9 3.45 -27.74 -1.85
CA LEU A 9 2.16 -28.30 -1.35
C LEU A 9 2.25 -28.89 0.07
N ASP A 10 3.44 -29.21 0.52
CA ASP A 10 3.73 -29.71 1.87
C ASP A 10 3.94 -28.59 2.91
N GLY A 11 3.74 -27.33 2.49
CA GLY A 11 3.94 -26.17 3.34
C GLY A 11 5.40 -25.71 3.47
N GLN A 12 6.32 -26.35 2.78
CA GLN A 12 7.69 -25.85 2.66
C GLN A 12 7.76 -24.72 1.63
N TYR A 13 8.77 -23.89 1.73
CA TYR A 13 9.03 -22.82 0.76
C TYR A 13 10.53 -22.65 0.55
N ASP A 14 10.88 -22.28 -0.67
CA ASP A 14 12.28 -21.97 -1.01
C ASP A 14 12.59 -20.56 -0.51
N CYS A 15 13.71 -20.43 0.20
CA CYS A 15 14.26 -19.13 0.56
C CYS A 15 15.12 -18.59 -0.59
N VAL A 16 14.81 -17.39 -1.04
CA VAL A 16 15.73 -16.64 -1.89
C VAL A 16 16.85 -16.08 -1.01
N PRO A 17 18.12 -16.37 -1.29
CA PRO A 17 19.22 -15.79 -0.52
C PRO A 17 19.13 -14.26 -0.51
N LEU A 18 19.34 -13.65 0.65
CA LEU A 18 19.47 -12.20 0.74
C LEU A 18 20.66 -11.73 -0.07
N THR A 19 20.47 -10.70 -0.87
CA THR A 19 21.55 -10.08 -1.65
C THR A 19 22.31 -9.03 -0.84
N LYS A 20 21.86 -8.75 0.40
CA LYS A 20 22.43 -7.77 1.33
C LYS A 20 22.47 -8.34 2.74
N ASP A 21 23.47 -7.93 3.52
CA ASP A 21 23.60 -8.32 4.92
C ASP A 21 22.64 -7.55 5.84
N SER A 22 22.05 -6.47 5.36
CA SER A 22 21.12 -5.63 6.10
C SER A 22 20.04 -5.05 5.22
N ILE A 23 18.87 -4.78 5.81
CA ILE A 23 17.73 -4.14 5.16
C ILE A 23 17.45 -2.82 5.87
N SER A 24 17.37 -1.72 5.11
CA SER A 24 16.98 -0.41 5.61
C SER A 24 15.46 -0.27 5.55
N LEU A 25 14.83 -0.26 6.73
CA LEU A 25 13.38 -0.12 6.89
C LEU A 25 13.03 1.27 7.46
N CYS A 26 12.06 1.94 6.85
CA CYS A 26 11.41 3.12 7.41
C CYS A 26 9.96 2.81 7.74
N VAL A 27 9.59 2.85 9.01
CA VAL A 27 8.19 2.74 9.45
C VAL A 27 7.63 4.14 9.61
N VAL A 28 6.58 4.44 8.84
CA VAL A 28 5.94 5.76 8.81
C VAL A 28 4.61 5.68 9.55
N GLN A 29 4.51 6.38 10.67
CA GLN A 29 3.25 6.60 11.35
C GLN A 29 2.68 7.95 10.94
N SER A 30 1.86 7.96 9.90
CA SER A 30 1.17 9.15 9.44
C SER A 30 -0.15 9.35 10.20
N ARG A 31 -0.69 10.56 10.13
CA ARG A 31 -2.01 10.84 10.69
C ARG A 31 -3.09 10.14 9.88
N ILE A 32 -3.94 9.35 10.55
CA ILE A 32 -5.13 8.76 9.95
C ILE A 32 -6.16 9.88 9.75
N ARG A 33 -6.55 10.12 8.50
CA ARG A 33 -7.59 11.09 8.12
C ARG A 33 -8.71 10.32 7.44
N ALA A 34 -9.88 10.27 8.08
CA ALA A 34 -11.05 9.67 7.47
C ALA A 34 -11.45 10.42 6.20
N VAL A 35 -11.68 9.70 5.13
CA VAL A 35 -12.18 10.26 3.87
C VAL A 35 -13.60 10.80 4.08
N ASP A 36 -13.85 12.03 3.68
CA ASP A 36 -15.22 12.56 3.61
C ASP A 36 -15.94 11.90 2.43
N VAL A 37 -16.94 11.08 2.73
CA VAL A 37 -17.71 10.32 1.74
C VAL A 37 -18.40 11.23 0.71
N LYS A 38 -18.74 12.48 1.10
CA LYS A 38 -19.33 13.46 0.20
C LYS A 38 -18.32 14.12 -0.74
N ARG A 39 -17.05 14.08 -0.39
CA ARG A 39 -15.91 14.63 -1.13
C ARG A 39 -14.84 13.57 -1.36
N ARG A 40 -15.27 12.35 -1.63
CA ARG A 40 -14.41 11.15 -1.69
C ARG A 40 -13.10 11.40 -2.48
N ASP A 41 -13.22 11.84 -3.71
CA ASP A 41 -12.05 11.95 -4.60
C ASP A 41 -11.05 13.00 -4.12
N ALA A 42 -11.55 14.15 -3.64
CA ALA A 42 -10.68 15.18 -3.07
C ALA A 42 -10.00 14.69 -1.79
N SER A 43 -10.74 14.03 -0.90
CA SER A 43 -10.18 13.54 0.37
C SER A 43 -9.18 12.39 0.18
N VAL A 44 -9.46 11.47 -0.75
CA VAL A 44 -8.51 10.42 -1.13
C VAL A 44 -7.25 11.02 -1.73
N LYS A 45 -7.40 12.02 -2.60
CA LYS A 45 -6.26 12.72 -3.18
C LYS A 45 -5.42 13.41 -2.11
N GLU A 46 -6.03 14.13 -1.17
CA GLU A 46 -5.32 14.77 -0.05
C GLU A 46 -4.50 13.77 0.79
N ASN A 47 -5.08 12.60 1.07
CA ASN A 47 -4.37 11.54 1.80
C ASN A 47 -3.25 10.91 0.97
N LEU A 48 -3.50 10.68 -0.31
CA LEU A 48 -2.51 10.14 -1.23
C LEU A 48 -1.33 11.10 -1.40
N ASP A 49 -1.59 12.39 -1.64
CA ASP A 49 -0.54 13.41 -1.77
C ASP A 49 0.35 13.42 -0.52
N HIS A 50 -0.26 13.37 0.67
CA HIS A 50 0.49 13.29 1.92
C HIS A 50 1.32 12.02 2.05
N LEU A 51 0.78 10.87 1.64
CA LEU A 51 1.52 9.60 1.62
C LEU A 51 2.73 9.69 0.67
N LEU A 52 2.55 10.27 -0.52
CA LEU A 52 3.63 10.44 -1.48
C LEU A 52 4.73 11.36 -0.97
N GLU A 53 4.37 12.47 -0.30
CA GLU A 53 5.32 13.37 0.39
C GLU A 53 6.13 12.62 1.46
N LEU A 54 5.49 11.74 2.22
CA LEU A 54 6.17 10.96 3.25
C LEU A 54 7.13 9.90 2.65
N ILE A 55 6.79 9.30 1.51
CA ILE A 55 7.72 8.42 0.78
C ILE A 55 8.94 9.23 0.30
N ASP A 56 8.70 10.41 -0.26
CA ASP A 56 9.76 11.30 -0.73
C ASP A 56 10.67 11.73 0.45
N ALA A 57 10.09 12.10 1.59
CA ALA A 57 10.82 12.48 2.80
C ALA A 57 11.63 11.31 3.39
N ALA A 58 11.04 10.11 3.47
CA ALA A 58 11.70 8.92 4.01
C ALA A 58 12.99 8.58 3.24
N ASN A 59 12.98 8.76 1.92
CA ASN A 59 14.13 8.48 1.08
C ASN A 59 15.10 9.68 0.95
N GLY A 60 14.56 10.90 0.97
CA GLY A 60 15.37 12.11 0.81
C GLY A 60 16.18 12.50 2.05
N TRP A 61 15.60 12.40 3.24
CA TRP A 61 16.24 12.88 4.47
C TRP A 61 17.09 11.81 5.16
N LEU A 62 16.66 10.56 5.11
CA LEU A 62 17.28 9.46 5.83
C LEU A 62 18.11 8.55 4.90
N GLY A 63 18.29 8.94 3.66
CA GLY A 63 18.94 8.15 2.63
C GLY A 63 18.06 7.01 2.10
N PRO A 64 18.54 6.28 1.08
CA PRO A 64 17.75 5.23 0.42
C PRO A 64 17.22 4.18 1.39
N LYS A 65 16.00 3.75 1.18
CA LYS A 65 15.34 2.69 1.94
C LYS A 65 15.10 1.47 1.05
N ASP A 66 15.20 0.28 1.62
CA ASP A 66 14.75 -0.94 0.96
C ASP A 66 13.23 -1.09 1.09
N ILE A 67 12.68 -0.68 2.24
CA ILE A 67 11.24 -0.76 2.50
C ILE A 67 10.76 0.51 3.21
N VAL A 68 9.67 1.09 2.71
CA VAL A 68 8.88 2.13 3.40
C VAL A 68 7.54 1.51 3.79
N PHE A 69 7.26 1.44 5.08
CA PHE A 69 6.10 0.77 5.64
C PHE A 69 5.14 1.76 6.29
N PHE A 70 3.88 1.76 5.86
CA PHE A 70 2.79 2.56 6.42
C PHE A 70 1.83 1.71 7.24
N HIS A 71 1.00 2.37 8.04
CA HIS A 71 -0.09 1.74 8.78
C HIS A 71 -1.25 1.29 7.86
N GLU A 72 -2.32 0.74 8.47
CA GLU A 72 -3.43 0.09 7.78
C GLU A 72 -4.26 1.03 6.87
N PHE A 73 -4.40 2.32 7.21
CA PHE A 73 -5.33 3.23 6.51
C PHE A 73 -4.72 4.58 6.11
N PRO A 74 -3.57 4.65 5.44
CA PRO A 74 -2.97 5.93 5.07
C PRO A 74 -3.71 6.66 3.94
N ILE A 75 -4.46 5.92 3.09
CA ILE A 75 -5.19 6.45 1.94
C ILE A 75 -6.66 6.66 2.27
N THR A 76 -7.32 5.60 2.70
CA THR A 76 -8.78 5.63 2.92
C THR A 76 -9.16 6.23 4.27
N GLY A 77 -8.24 6.24 5.22
CA GLY A 77 -8.55 6.58 6.61
C GLY A 77 -9.48 5.57 7.24
N PHE A 78 -9.97 5.92 8.44
CA PHE A 78 -10.89 5.09 9.21
C PHE A 78 -11.88 6.00 9.96
N ASP A 79 -13.18 5.65 9.90
CA ASP A 79 -14.21 6.23 10.76
C ASP A 79 -15.16 5.11 11.20
N ALA A 80 -15.24 4.88 12.51
CA ALA A 80 -16.09 3.85 13.10
C ALA A 80 -17.62 4.06 12.85
N ARG A 81 -18.01 5.24 12.38
CA ARG A 81 -19.40 5.57 12.04
C ARG A 81 -19.78 5.18 10.61
N TRP A 82 -18.79 4.83 9.77
CA TRP A 82 -19.07 4.41 8.41
C TRP A 82 -19.92 3.16 8.38
N ARG A 83 -20.96 3.22 7.56
CA ARG A 83 -21.75 2.06 7.21
C ARG A 83 -21.12 1.37 6.00
N ARG A 84 -21.60 0.17 5.68
CA ARG A 84 -21.16 -0.59 4.52
C ARG A 84 -21.17 0.23 3.21
N GLU A 85 -22.23 1.04 3.02
CA GLU A 85 -22.34 1.89 1.83
C GLU A 85 -21.25 2.97 1.75
N ASP A 86 -20.83 3.49 2.88
CA ASP A 86 -19.75 4.46 2.98
C ASP A 86 -18.40 3.77 2.66
N LEU A 87 -18.17 2.60 3.24
CA LEU A 87 -16.98 1.79 2.97
C LEU A 87 -16.84 1.44 1.48
N LEU A 88 -17.95 1.05 0.82
CA LEU A 88 -17.96 0.78 -0.62
C LEU A 88 -17.59 2.00 -1.48
N LYS A 89 -17.92 3.22 -1.02
CA LYS A 89 -17.53 4.46 -1.70
C LYS A 89 -16.08 4.82 -1.44
N VAL A 90 -15.58 4.61 -0.23
CA VAL A 90 -14.24 4.99 0.19
C VAL A 90 -13.17 4.03 -0.34
N ALA A 91 -13.50 2.75 -0.48
CA ALA A 91 -12.58 1.70 -0.94
C ALA A 91 -11.98 2.02 -2.32
N ILE A 92 -10.68 1.72 -2.46
CA ILE A 92 -9.92 1.88 -3.70
C ILE A 92 -9.91 0.58 -4.51
N GLU A 93 -9.44 0.64 -5.74
CA GLU A 93 -9.16 -0.52 -6.57
C GLU A 93 -7.66 -0.82 -6.54
N ILE A 94 -7.29 -2.10 -6.56
CA ILE A 94 -5.90 -2.55 -6.55
C ILE A 94 -5.71 -3.63 -7.65
N PRO A 95 -4.94 -3.33 -8.72
CA PRO A 95 -4.32 -2.05 -9.05
C PRO A 95 -5.32 -0.94 -9.42
N GLY A 96 -4.94 0.31 -9.22
CA GLY A 96 -5.74 1.48 -9.52
C GLY A 96 -4.95 2.78 -9.43
N PRO A 97 -5.57 3.95 -9.63
CA PRO A 97 -4.86 5.24 -9.70
C PRO A 97 -4.00 5.54 -8.47
N GLU A 98 -4.48 5.17 -7.29
CA GLU A 98 -3.77 5.39 -6.04
C GLU A 98 -2.51 4.52 -5.98
N THR A 99 -2.62 3.25 -6.35
CA THR A 99 -1.47 2.33 -6.39
C THR A 99 -0.49 2.68 -7.49
N GLU A 100 -0.94 3.18 -8.63
CA GLU A 100 -0.07 3.66 -9.73
C GLU A 100 0.79 4.86 -9.29
N ALA A 101 0.22 5.81 -8.55
CA ALA A 101 0.95 6.95 -8.02
C ALA A 101 2.03 6.52 -7.01
N ILE A 102 1.73 5.55 -6.16
CA ILE A 102 2.69 4.97 -5.22
C ILE A 102 3.77 4.17 -5.97
N ALA A 103 3.37 3.39 -6.98
CA ALA A 103 4.27 2.63 -7.85
C ALA A 103 5.33 3.51 -8.53
N ALA A 104 4.93 4.71 -8.97
CA ALA A 104 5.87 5.67 -9.52
C ALA A 104 6.95 6.09 -8.51
N ARG A 105 6.62 6.20 -7.20
CA ARG A 105 7.59 6.51 -6.13
C ARG A 105 8.44 5.29 -5.79
N ALA A 106 7.84 4.12 -5.65
CA ALA A 106 8.54 2.86 -5.41
C ALA A 106 9.63 2.64 -6.48
N LYS A 107 9.26 2.82 -7.76
CA LYS A 107 10.18 2.73 -8.89
C LYS A 107 11.27 3.80 -8.87
N ARG A 108 10.89 5.06 -8.57
CA ARG A 108 11.84 6.18 -8.49
C ARG A 108 12.95 5.93 -7.48
N TYR A 109 12.60 5.38 -6.32
CA TYR A 109 13.55 5.15 -5.22
C TYR A 109 14.11 3.74 -5.18
N GLY A 110 13.64 2.82 -6.04
CA GLY A 110 14.05 1.42 -6.05
C GLY A 110 13.71 0.69 -4.75
N CYS A 111 12.61 1.06 -4.08
CA CYS A 111 12.22 0.53 -2.77
C CYS A 111 10.86 -0.18 -2.83
N HIS A 112 10.61 -1.02 -1.83
CA HIS A 112 9.26 -1.53 -1.60
C HIS A 112 8.45 -0.52 -0.80
N VAL A 113 7.17 -0.38 -1.13
CA VAL A 113 6.21 0.41 -0.35
C VAL A 113 5.10 -0.50 0.12
N VAL A 114 4.89 -0.56 1.43
CA VAL A 114 3.87 -1.39 2.08
C VAL A 114 2.86 -0.48 2.75
N PHE A 115 1.58 -0.69 2.46
CA PHE A 115 0.49 0.09 3.04
C PHE A 115 -0.81 -0.71 3.09
N GLY A 116 -1.67 -0.38 4.03
CA GLY A 116 -3.01 -0.94 4.10
C GLY A 116 -4.07 0.00 3.52
N SER A 117 -5.21 -0.55 3.14
CA SER A 117 -6.37 0.22 2.70
C SER A 117 -7.65 -0.62 2.68
N TYR A 118 -8.80 0.06 2.68
CA TYR A 118 -10.02 -0.57 2.19
C TYR A 118 -9.95 -0.70 0.68
N ALA A 119 -10.25 -1.91 0.17
CA ALA A 119 -10.22 -2.20 -1.26
C ALA A 119 -11.49 -2.88 -1.74
N ARG A 120 -11.81 -2.66 -3.03
CA ARG A 120 -12.84 -3.40 -3.77
C ARG A 120 -12.16 -4.38 -4.69
N ASP A 121 -12.74 -5.57 -4.81
CA ASP A 121 -12.32 -6.58 -5.78
C ASP A 121 -13.51 -6.86 -6.73
N PRO A 122 -13.34 -6.76 -8.06
CA PRO A 122 -14.40 -7.06 -9.02
C PRO A 122 -14.96 -8.49 -8.89
N ALA A 123 -14.16 -9.45 -8.44
CA ALA A 123 -14.62 -10.81 -8.19
C ALA A 123 -15.55 -10.91 -6.96
N TRP A 124 -15.55 -9.88 -6.08
CA TRP A 124 -16.34 -9.81 -4.85
C TRP A 124 -17.07 -8.46 -4.76
N PRO A 125 -17.97 -8.13 -5.70
CA PRO A 125 -18.47 -6.78 -5.93
C PRO A 125 -19.22 -6.16 -4.76
N ASN A 126 -19.70 -6.98 -3.84
CA ASN A 126 -20.44 -6.52 -2.66
C ASN A 126 -19.63 -6.57 -1.36
N HIS A 127 -18.33 -6.78 -1.43
CA HIS A 127 -17.45 -6.84 -0.27
C HIS A 127 -16.47 -5.68 -0.27
N VAL A 128 -16.12 -5.25 0.93
CA VAL A 128 -14.99 -4.35 1.16
C VAL A 128 -13.97 -5.15 1.93
N LEU A 129 -12.76 -5.17 1.42
CA LEU A 129 -11.65 -5.91 1.99
C LEU A 129 -10.71 -4.92 2.69
N SER A 130 -10.16 -5.28 3.85
CA SER A 130 -9.00 -4.61 4.40
C SER A 130 -7.78 -5.36 3.89
N ILE A 131 -6.98 -4.71 3.06
CA ILE A 131 -5.86 -5.34 2.35
C ILE A 131 -4.57 -4.60 2.67
N THR A 132 -3.53 -5.35 3.00
CA THR A 132 -2.16 -4.85 2.96
C THR A 132 -1.59 -5.08 1.56
N THR A 133 -1.15 -4.00 0.92
CA THR A 133 -0.57 -4.03 -0.43
C THR A 133 0.92 -3.81 -0.35
N ILE A 134 1.67 -4.56 -1.14
CA ILE A 134 3.12 -4.42 -1.32
C ILE A 134 3.38 -4.04 -2.76
N ILE A 135 3.97 -2.87 -2.97
CA ILE A 135 4.45 -2.43 -4.28
C ILE A 135 5.96 -2.61 -4.31
N GLY A 136 6.45 -3.30 -5.33
CA GLY A 136 7.86 -3.60 -5.53
C GLY A 136 8.65 -2.45 -6.16
N PRO A 137 9.99 -2.55 -6.19
CA PRO A 137 10.88 -1.52 -6.71
C PRO A 137 10.80 -1.33 -8.23
N GLN A 138 10.09 -2.21 -8.94
CA GLN A 138 9.77 -2.05 -10.36
C GLN A 138 8.42 -1.35 -10.59
N GLY A 139 7.67 -1.06 -9.51
CA GLY A 139 6.36 -0.44 -9.56
C GLY A 139 5.21 -1.43 -9.77
N ASP A 140 5.44 -2.70 -9.60
CA ASP A 140 4.43 -3.77 -9.66
C ASP A 140 3.84 -4.07 -8.27
N VAL A 141 2.60 -4.52 -8.25
CA VAL A 141 2.00 -5.07 -7.02
C VAL A 141 2.54 -6.48 -6.83
N VAL A 142 3.44 -6.66 -5.87
CA VAL A 142 4.10 -7.94 -5.59
C VAL A 142 3.40 -8.77 -4.52
N GLY A 143 2.48 -8.17 -3.77
CA GLY A 143 1.69 -8.84 -2.75
C GLY A 143 0.43 -8.06 -2.35
N ARG A 144 -0.60 -8.78 -1.98
CA ARG A 144 -1.84 -8.25 -1.41
C ARG A 144 -2.60 -9.35 -0.64
#